data_1acf874f85e0e1909eae354f1060c648
#
_entry.id   1acf874f85e0e1909eae354f1060c648
#
_cell.length_a   1.000
_cell.length_b   1.000
_cell.length_c   1.000
_cell.angle_alpha   90.00
_cell.angle_beta   90.00
_cell.angle_gamma   90.00
#
_symmetry.space_group_name_H-M   'P 1'
#
loop_
_entity.id
_entity.type
_entity.pdbx_description
1 polymer ?
#
loop_
_entity_poly.entity_id
_entity_poly.type
_entity_poly.pdbx_seq_one_letter_code
_entity_poly.pdbx_strand_id
1 'polypeptide(L)'
;MKKLSGKVAVVTGGSRDIGRAISVKLAREGCHVVVNYYNSEEGALETVAEIEALGQKAIAVKADVSNLNDIANLKTKTIEAFGNRIDILVNNAGGLFARRTLQELDEAFYNLVMNVNFKGTVFVTRAFEPLMDKGGAIINLSSLAARDGGGGGSSLYSSSKGAVTTFSRAMAKELGPKGIRVNAVCPGLIGTKFHDDFTKDEIRAAVAAKTPLRKEGAAEEVADLVAYLASPEASFITGNNVDINGGLAFS
;
A
#
# COMPACT_ATOMS: atom_id res chain seq x y z
N MET A 1 -4.12 -25.44 1.03
CA MET A 1 -5.12 -24.72 0.19
C MET A 1 -4.72 -23.24 0.11
N LYS A 2 -4.86 -22.61 -1.05
CA LYS A 2 -4.62 -21.17 -1.19
C LYS A 2 -5.72 -20.40 -0.43
N LYS A 3 -5.33 -19.50 0.48
CA LYS A 3 -6.25 -18.85 1.43
C LYS A 3 -7.17 -17.80 0.79
N LEU A 4 -6.79 -17.30 -0.38
CA LEU A 4 -7.48 -16.23 -1.10
C LEU A 4 -7.94 -16.68 -2.49
N SER A 5 -8.16 -17.99 -2.67
CA SER A 5 -8.53 -18.57 -3.96
C SER A 5 -9.78 -17.93 -4.56
N GLY A 6 -9.68 -17.49 -5.82
CA GLY A 6 -10.78 -16.87 -6.58
C GLY A 6 -11.16 -15.45 -6.18
N LYS A 7 -10.43 -14.85 -5.22
CA LYS A 7 -10.63 -13.45 -4.80
C LYS A 7 -10.00 -12.49 -5.81
N VAL A 8 -10.55 -11.28 -5.88
CA VAL A 8 -10.03 -10.18 -6.71
C VAL A 8 -9.41 -9.11 -5.80
N ALA A 9 -8.15 -8.79 -6.09
CA ALA A 9 -7.39 -7.76 -5.38
C ALA A 9 -7.05 -6.59 -6.32
N VAL A 10 -7.15 -5.36 -5.81
CA VAL A 10 -6.65 -4.15 -6.46
C VAL A 10 -5.47 -3.63 -5.65
N VAL A 11 -4.31 -3.46 -6.29
CA VAL A 11 -3.09 -2.96 -5.64
C VAL A 11 -2.64 -1.68 -6.34
N THR A 12 -2.73 -0.53 -5.65
CA THR A 12 -2.21 0.72 -6.19
C THR A 12 -0.70 0.79 -6.06
N GLY A 13 -0.01 1.30 -7.10
CA GLY A 13 1.45 1.28 -7.16
C GLY A 13 2.03 -0.15 -7.15
N GLY A 14 1.34 -1.11 -7.80
CA GLY A 14 1.66 -2.53 -7.78
C GLY A 14 2.81 -2.96 -8.70
N SER A 15 3.49 -2.03 -9.37
CA SER A 15 4.46 -2.32 -10.44
C SER A 15 5.90 -2.56 -9.98
N ARG A 16 6.25 -2.21 -8.74
CA ARG A 16 7.62 -2.34 -8.21
C ARG A 16 7.65 -2.43 -6.69
N ASP A 17 8.80 -2.75 -6.14
CA ASP A 17 9.09 -2.71 -4.70
C ASP A 17 8.00 -3.45 -3.87
N ILE A 18 7.55 -2.85 -2.78
CA ILE A 18 6.52 -3.39 -1.89
C ILE A 18 5.23 -3.71 -2.66
N GLY A 19 4.81 -2.83 -3.58
CA GLY A 19 3.58 -3.04 -4.36
C GLY A 19 3.64 -4.28 -5.26
N ARG A 20 4.77 -4.51 -5.94
CA ARG A 20 4.99 -5.74 -6.73
C ARG A 20 5.00 -6.98 -5.83
N ALA A 21 5.74 -6.94 -4.73
CA ALA A 21 5.79 -8.05 -3.79
C ALA A 21 4.39 -8.39 -3.24
N ILE A 22 3.57 -7.39 -2.90
CA ILE A 22 2.18 -7.58 -2.48
C ILE A 22 1.35 -8.22 -3.60
N SER A 23 1.43 -7.69 -4.83
CA SER A 23 0.66 -8.19 -5.98
C SER A 23 0.96 -9.66 -6.25
N VAL A 24 2.24 -10.02 -6.28
CA VAL A 24 2.70 -11.40 -6.50
C VAL A 24 2.32 -12.31 -5.31
N LYS A 25 2.48 -11.83 -4.07
CA LYS A 25 2.10 -12.61 -2.89
C LYS A 25 0.60 -12.92 -2.86
N LEU A 26 -0.26 -11.95 -3.14
CA LEU A 26 -1.71 -12.16 -3.22
C LEU A 26 -2.06 -13.18 -4.32
N ALA A 27 -1.36 -13.13 -5.46
CA ALA A 27 -1.53 -14.12 -6.53
C ALA A 27 -1.09 -15.53 -6.11
N ARG A 28 0.02 -15.67 -5.37
CA ARG A 28 0.46 -16.97 -4.79
C ARG A 28 -0.59 -17.55 -3.85
N GLU A 29 -1.31 -16.70 -3.11
CA GLU A 29 -2.42 -17.09 -2.25
C GLU A 29 -3.75 -17.33 -3.02
N GLY A 30 -3.78 -17.11 -4.34
CA GLY A 30 -4.89 -17.46 -5.23
C GLY A 30 -5.74 -16.30 -5.72
N CYS A 31 -5.33 -15.05 -5.48
CA CYS A 31 -6.05 -13.88 -6.00
C CYS A 31 -5.82 -13.66 -7.49
N HIS A 32 -6.84 -13.15 -8.18
CA HIS A 32 -6.67 -12.36 -9.38
C HIS A 32 -6.30 -10.93 -9.00
N VAL A 33 -5.46 -10.23 -9.78
CA VAL A 33 -4.90 -8.95 -9.34
C VAL A 33 -5.00 -7.86 -10.40
N VAL A 34 -5.47 -6.69 -10.00
CA VAL A 34 -5.33 -5.44 -10.76
C VAL A 34 -4.08 -4.73 -10.27
N VAL A 35 -3.08 -4.63 -11.13
CA VAL A 35 -1.81 -3.95 -10.88
C VAL A 35 -1.94 -2.51 -11.40
N ASN A 36 -2.21 -1.55 -10.52
CA ASN A 36 -2.18 -0.16 -10.90
C ASN A 36 -0.74 0.37 -10.91
N TYR A 37 -0.44 1.18 -11.90
CA TYR A 37 0.83 1.90 -12.03
C TYR A 37 0.62 3.33 -12.53
N TYR A 38 1.62 4.20 -12.32
CA TYR A 38 1.64 5.55 -12.89
C TYR A 38 2.76 5.68 -13.95
N ASN A 39 4.03 5.49 -13.57
CA ASN A 39 5.17 5.70 -14.46
C ASN A 39 5.91 4.41 -14.88
N SER A 40 5.76 3.31 -14.13
CA SER A 40 6.49 2.05 -14.36
C SER A 40 5.62 1.05 -15.12
N GLU A 41 5.45 1.28 -16.43
CA GLU A 41 4.66 0.38 -17.28
C GLU A 41 5.34 -0.98 -17.45
N GLU A 42 6.64 -0.98 -17.76
CA GLU A 42 7.42 -2.21 -17.89
C GLU A 42 7.34 -3.07 -16.63
N GLY A 43 7.58 -2.49 -15.45
CA GLY A 43 7.45 -3.20 -14.18
C GLY A 43 6.03 -3.69 -13.89
N ALA A 44 5.00 -2.98 -14.38
CA ALA A 44 3.62 -3.46 -14.24
C ALA A 44 3.35 -4.69 -15.14
N LEU A 45 3.85 -4.67 -16.38
CA LEU A 45 3.74 -5.80 -17.30
C LEU A 45 4.54 -7.02 -16.81
N GLU A 46 5.75 -6.82 -16.27
CA GLU A 46 6.51 -7.89 -15.62
C GLU A 46 5.75 -8.48 -14.43
N THR A 47 5.13 -7.63 -13.59
CA THR A 47 4.34 -8.08 -12.45
C THR A 47 3.13 -8.90 -12.90
N VAL A 48 2.44 -8.47 -13.96
CA VAL A 48 1.33 -9.22 -14.57
C VAL A 48 1.82 -10.58 -15.07
N ALA A 49 2.92 -10.63 -15.82
CA ALA A 49 3.48 -11.88 -16.34
C ALA A 49 3.84 -12.86 -15.21
N GLU A 50 4.41 -12.37 -14.11
CA GLU A 50 4.71 -13.20 -12.93
C GLU A 50 3.43 -13.76 -12.30
N ILE A 51 2.36 -12.95 -12.20
CA ILE A 51 1.06 -13.39 -11.66
C ILE A 51 0.42 -14.44 -12.55
N GLU A 52 0.47 -14.26 -13.88
CA GLU A 52 -0.07 -15.21 -14.85
C GLU A 52 0.68 -16.54 -14.83
N ALA A 53 1.99 -16.51 -14.65
CA ALA A 53 2.81 -17.72 -14.46
C ALA A 53 2.43 -18.51 -13.18
N LEU A 54 1.81 -17.86 -12.19
CA LEU A 54 1.24 -18.51 -10.99
C LEU A 54 -0.18 -19.09 -11.24
N GLY A 55 -0.71 -18.96 -12.46
CA GLY A 55 -2.04 -19.43 -12.84
C GLY A 55 -3.18 -18.51 -12.41
N GLN A 56 -2.90 -17.25 -12.09
CA GLN A 56 -3.91 -16.26 -11.77
C GLN A 56 -4.10 -15.27 -12.93
N LYS A 57 -5.27 -14.63 -13.01
CA LYS A 57 -5.49 -13.54 -13.99
C LYS A 57 -4.98 -12.23 -13.42
N ALA A 58 -4.36 -11.39 -14.25
CA ALA A 58 -3.99 -10.04 -13.88
C ALA A 58 -4.17 -9.06 -15.03
N ILE A 59 -4.34 -7.78 -14.70
CA ILE A 59 -4.28 -6.65 -15.63
C ILE A 59 -3.41 -5.54 -15.08
N ALA A 60 -2.68 -4.86 -15.96
CA ALA A 60 -1.98 -3.62 -15.64
C ALA A 60 -2.86 -2.43 -16.03
N VAL A 61 -3.07 -1.47 -15.12
CA VAL A 61 -3.88 -0.28 -15.39
C VAL A 61 -3.10 0.97 -15.01
N LYS A 62 -2.84 1.82 -16.02
CA LYS A 62 -2.24 3.15 -15.79
C LYS A 62 -3.29 4.07 -15.19
N ALA A 63 -3.00 4.61 -14.00
CA ALA A 63 -3.82 5.64 -13.36
C ALA A 63 -3.01 6.39 -12.30
N ASP A 64 -3.12 7.72 -12.30
CA ASP A 64 -2.65 8.58 -11.22
C ASP A 64 -3.70 8.59 -10.10
N VAL A 65 -3.35 8.07 -8.94
CA VAL A 65 -4.25 8.03 -7.78
C VAL A 65 -4.58 9.42 -7.22
N SER A 66 -3.87 10.46 -7.62
CA SER A 66 -4.18 11.85 -7.28
C SER A 66 -5.25 12.48 -8.18
N ASN A 67 -5.58 11.82 -9.32
CA ASN A 67 -6.54 12.28 -10.33
C ASN A 67 -7.85 11.46 -10.25
N LEU A 68 -8.98 12.14 -10.04
CA LEU A 68 -10.27 11.47 -9.88
C LEU A 68 -10.76 10.77 -11.15
N ASN A 69 -10.44 11.30 -12.34
CA ASN A 69 -10.81 10.66 -13.61
C ASN A 69 -10.02 9.37 -13.83
N ASP A 70 -8.74 9.37 -13.45
CA ASP A 70 -7.89 8.19 -13.53
C ASP A 70 -8.37 7.10 -12.56
N ILE A 71 -8.79 7.49 -11.34
CA ILE A 71 -9.39 6.56 -10.37
C ILE A 71 -10.70 5.98 -10.94
N ALA A 72 -11.53 6.78 -11.59
CA ALA A 72 -12.76 6.30 -12.22
C ALA A 72 -12.44 5.31 -13.37
N ASN A 73 -11.44 5.60 -14.20
CA ASN A 73 -10.96 4.69 -15.24
C ASN A 73 -10.41 3.39 -14.64
N LEU A 74 -9.61 3.45 -13.57
CA LEU A 74 -9.10 2.27 -12.86
C LEU A 74 -10.24 1.37 -12.40
N LYS A 75 -11.30 1.95 -11.80
CA LYS A 75 -12.51 1.21 -11.41
C LYS A 75 -13.20 0.58 -12.62
N THR A 76 -13.40 1.32 -13.71
CA THR A 76 -14.04 0.81 -14.93
C THR A 76 -13.27 -0.37 -15.49
N LYS A 77 -11.94 -0.26 -15.65
CA LYS A 77 -11.09 -1.35 -16.14
C LYS A 77 -11.08 -2.57 -15.21
N THR A 78 -11.20 -2.36 -13.91
CA THR A 78 -11.34 -3.45 -12.94
C THR A 78 -12.65 -4.20 -13.15
N ILE A 79 -13.77 -3.48 -13.33
CA ILE A 79 -15.10 -4.07 -13.57
C ILE A 79 -15.13 -4.82 -14.90
N GLU A 80 -14.56 -4.26 -15.95
CA GLU A 80 -14.47 -4.90 -17.28
C GLU A 80 -13.74 -6.25 -17.21
N ALA A 81 -12.68 -6.35 -16.41
CA ALA A 81 -11.84 -7.54 -16.32
C ALA A 81 -12.38 -8.60 -15.34
N PHE A 82 -12.96 -8.20 -14.21
CA PHE A 82 -13.26 -9.09 -13.09
C PHE A 82 -14.69 -9.00 -12.56
N GLY A 83 -15.55 -8.15 -13.17
CA GLY A 83 -16.93 -7.94 -12.73
C GLY A 83 -17.06 -6.94 -11.58
N ASN A 84 -18.29 -6.78 -11.08
CA ASN A 84 -18.67 -5.76 -10.11
C ASN A 84 -18.30 -6.09 -8.65
N ARG A 85 -17.30 -6.95 -8.44
CA ARG A 85 -16.88 -7.34 -7.09
C ARG A 85 -15.37 -7.35 -6.96
N ILE A 86 -14.89 -6.75 -5.89
CA ILE A 86 -13.52 -6.91 -5.40
C ILE A 86 -13.56 -7.37 -3.93
N ASP A 87 -12.56 -8.14 -3.52
CA ASP A 87 -12.45 -8.65 -2.16
C ASP A 87 -11.37 -7.92 -1.35
N ILE A 88 -10.33 -7.43 -2.04
CA ILE A 88 -9.15 -6.85 -1.40
C ILE A 88 -8.78 -5.55 -2.10
N LEU A 89 -8.62 -4.48 -1.32
CA LEU A 89 -8.04 -3.23 -1.78
C LEU A 89 -6.76 -2.93 -1.02
N VAL A 90 -5.65 -2.75 -1.73
CA VAL A 90 -4.37 -2.33 -1.14
C VAL A 90 -4.02 -0.94 -1.66
N ASN A 91 -4.13 0.06 -0.79
CA ASN A 91 -3.68 1.42 -1.05
C ASN A 91 -2.19 1.52 -0.71
N ASN A 92 -1.35 1.19 -1.69
CA ASN A 92 0.11 1.21 -1.55
C ASN A 92 0.76 2.41 -2.24
N ALA A 93 0.16 2.97 -3.29
CA ALA A 93 0.73 4.12 -4.00
C ALA A 93 1.07 5.27 -3.04
N GLY A 94 2.28 5.78 -3.15
CA GLY A 94 2.78 6.86 -2.31
C GLY A 94 4.29 7.01 -2.39
N GLY A 95 4.81 8.11 -1.84
CA GLY A 95 6.24 8.38 -1.81
C GLY A 95 6.62 9.60 -0.99
N LEU A 96 7.92 9.75 -0.76
CA LEU A 96 8.53 10.92 -0.12
C LEU A 96 8.70 12.09 -1.11
N PHE A 97 8.98 11.77 -2.39
CA PHE A 97 9.24 12.66 -3.53
C PHE A 97 10.53 13.49 -3.39
N ALA A 98 10.72 14.17 -2.27
CA ALA A 98 11.94 14.87 -1.91
C ALA A 98 12.01 15.10 -0.41
N ARG A 99 13.21 15.39 0.11
CA ARG A 99 13.38 15.92 1.46
C ARG A 99 13.43 17.43 1.37
N ARG A 100 12.54 18.12 2.11
CA ARG A 100 12.50 19.58 2.18
C ARG A 100 12.36 20.02 3.64
N THR A 101 13.17 20.97 4.06
CA THR A 101 13.03 21.64 5.35
C THR A 101 11.75 22.48 5.36
N LEU A 102 11.28 22.91 6.53
CA LEU A 102 10.08 23.74 6.67
C LEU A 102 10.12 25.00 5.78
N GLN A 103 11.29 25.61 5.64
CA GLN A 103 11.48 26.84 4.87
C GLN A 103 11.48 26.60 3.34
N GLU A 104 11.74 25.37 2.91
CA GLU A 104 11.73 24.97 1.49
C GLU A 104 10.39 24.44 1.02
N LEU A 105 9.42 24.32 1.94
CA LEU A 105 8.09 23.87 1.58
C LEU A 105 7.34 24.94 0.80
N ASP A 106 6.81 24.56 -0.34
CA ASP A 106 5.86 25.33 -1.13
C ASP A 106 4.52 24.59 -1.27
N GLU A 107 3.50 25.28 -1.73
CA GLU A 107 2.16 24.73 -1.93
C GLU A 107 2.14 23.61 -2.98
N ALA A 108 2.96 23.70 -4.01
CA ALA A 108 3.04 22.68 -5.06
C ALA A 108 3.55 21.37 -4.51
N PHE A 109 4.61 21.41 -3.69
CA PHE A 109 5.15 20.21 -3.04
C PHE A 109 4.19 19.65 -1.98
N TYR A 110 3.53 20.53 -1.20
CA TYR A 110 2.47 20.12 -0.27
C TYR A 110 1.37 19.36 -1.02
N ASN A 111 0.86 19.93 -2.12
CA ASN A 111 -0.18 19.33 -2.93
C ASN A 111 0.26 17.99 -3.53
N LEU A 112 1.49 17.89 -4.04
CA LEU A 112 2.05 16.65 -4.56
C LEU A 112 2.01 15.54 -3.49
N VAL A 113 2.62 15.79 -2.34
CA VAL A 113 2.74 14.79 -1.26
C VAL A 113 1.36 14.38 -0.74
N MET A 114 0.51 15.35 -0.41
CA MET A 114 -0.81 15.08 0.17
C MET A 114 -1.77 14.45 -0.83
N ASN A 115 -1.73 14.90 -2.09
CA ASN A 115 -2.63 14.35 -3.12
C ASN A 115 -2.31 12.90 -3.46
N VAL A 116 -1.04 12.53 -3.56
CA VAL A 116 -0.69 11.13 -3.86
C VAL A 116 -0.88 10.26 -2.62
N ASN A 117 -0.30 10.63 -1.47
CA ASN A 117 -0.24 9.75 -0.30
C ASN A 117 -1.57 9.63 0.44
N PHE A 118 -2.32 10.73 0.58
CA PHE A 118 -3.54 10.75 1.40
C PHE A 118 -4.82 10.87 0.57
N LYS A 119 -4.97 11.90 -0.27
CA LYS A 119 -6.15 12.06 -1.13
C LYS A 119 -6.35 10.83 -2.01
N GLY A 120 -5.28 10.29 -2.59
CA GLY A 120 -5.33 9.05 -3.38
C GLY A 120 -5.91 7.89 -2.59
N THR A 121 -5.41 7.65 -1.38
CA THR A 121 -5.94 6.60 -0.48
C THR A 121 -7.44 6.79 -0.21
N VAL A 122 -7.88 8.02 0.08
CA VAL A 122 -9.30 8.34 0.35
C VAL A 122 -10.18 8.05 -0.86
N PHE A 123 -9.82 8.59 -2.03
CA PHE A 123 -10.69 8.52 -3.21
C PHE A 123 -10.63 7.18 -3.93
N VAL A 124 -9.52 6.45 -3.87
CA VAL A 124 -9.47 5.05 -4.31
C VAL A 124 -10.37 4.20 -3.41
N THR A 125 -10.28 4.35 -2.08
CA THR A 125 -11.18 3.65 -1.14
C THR A 125 -12.64 3.96 -1.46
N ARG A 126 -13.01 5.24 -1.62
CA ARG A 126 -14.37 5.67 -1.99
C ARG A 126 -14.85 5.06 -3.30
N ALA A 127 -13.97 4.93 -4.29
CA ALA A 127 -14.33 4.39 -5.60
C ALA A 127 -14.60 2.88 -5.55
N PHE A 128 -13.82 2.14 -4.77
CA PHE A 128 -13.86 0.69 -4.76
C PHE A 128 -14.71 0.09 -3.64
N GLU A 129 -14.95 0.81 -2.53
CA GLU A 129 -15.79 0.33 -1.43
C GLU A 129 -17.16 -0.18 -1.88
N PRO A 130 -17.89 0.48 -2.81
CA PRO A 130 -19.18 -0.02 -3.27
C PRO A 130 -19.13 -1.35 -4.05
N LEU A 131 -17.94 -1.82 -4.42
CA LEU A 131 -17.72 -3.13 -5.04
C LEU A 131 -17.32 -4.20 -4.02
N MET A 132 -17.27 -3.86 -2.73
CA MET A 132 -16.84 -4.76 -1.66
C MET A 132 -18.02 -5.27 -0.84
N ASP A 133 -18.00 -6.55 -0.56
CA ASP A 133 -19.00 -7.23 0.28
C ASP A 133 -18.41 -7.68 1.62
N LYS A 134 -19.27 -8.30 2.44
CA LYS A 134 -18.87 -8.94 3.70
C LYS A 134 -17.67 -9.89 3.50
N GLY A 135 -16.67 -9.73 4.32
CA GLY A 135 -15.40 -10.46 4.24
C GLY A 135 -14.32 -9.71 3.43
N GLY A 136 -14.65 -8.53 2.91
CA GLY A 136 -13.70 -7.64 2.24
C GLY A 136 -12.60 -7.12 3.18
N ALA A 137 -11.44 -6.78 2.61
CA ALA A 137 -10.32 -6.23 3.37
C ALA A 137 -9.67 -5.05 2.63
N ILE A 138 -9.50 -3.93 3.32
CA ILE A 138 -8.77 -2.76 2.86
C ILE A 138 -7.48 -2.65 3.68
N ILE A 139 -6.34 -2.62 3.00
CA ILE A 139 -5.03 -2.48 3.61
C ILE A 139 -4.37 -1.21 3.09
N ASN A 140 -4.07 -0.28 3.99
CA ASN A 140 -3.45 1.00 3.65
C ASN A 140 -1.97 0.99 4.05
N LEU A 141 -1.06 1.29 3.11
CA LEU A 141 0.36 1.42 3.40
C LEU A 141 0.65 2.79 4.03
N SER A 142 0.84 2.77 5.35
CA SER A 142 1.35 3.90 6.11
C SER A 142 2.89 3.84 6.17
N SER A 143 3.50 4.15 7.30
CA SER A 143 4.95 4.14 7.54
C SER A 143 5.25 4.24 9.03
N LEU A 144 6.41 3.77 9.44
CA LEU A 144 7.00 4.11 10.74
C LEU A 144 7.10 5.64 10.92
N ALA A 145 7.36 6.38 9.83
CA ALA A 145 7.41 7.85 9.87
C ALA A 145 6.11 8.49 10.39
N ALA A 146 4.97 7.81 10.31
CA ALA A 146 3.72 8.26 10.91
C ALA A 146 3.73 8.23 12.45
N ARG A 147 4.70 7.51 13.05
CA ARG A 147 4.86 7.34 14.50
C ARG A 147 5.89 8.31 15.07
N ASP A 148 7.05 8.38 14.42
CA ASP A 148 8.24 9.08 14.93
C ASP A 148 8.54 10.41 14.20
N GLY A 149 7.76 10.76 13.18
CA GLY A 149 7.98 11.96 12.35
C GLY A 149 8.96 11.74 11.21
N GLY A 150 9.63 10.59 11.15
CA GLY A 150 10.62 10.26 10.12
C GLY A 150 11.93 11.06 10.23
N GLY A 151 12.76 10.95 9.21
CA GLY A 151 14.03 11.68 9.14
C GLY A 151 13.86 13.14 8.72
N GLY A 152 14.92 13.93 8.85
CA GLY A 152 14.91 15.36 8.48
C GLY A 152 14.38 15.60 7.06
N GLY A 153 13.56 16.63 6.89
CA GLY A 153 12.94 17.01 5.62
C GLY A 153 11.79 16.11 5.15
N SER A 154 11.25 15.23 6.03
CA SER A 154 10.14 14.34 5.67
C SER A 154 8.80 14.72 6.30
N SER A 155 8.65 15.93 6.84
CA SER A 155 7.47 16.34 7.61
C SER A 155 6.15 16.13 6.89
N LEU A 156 6.04 16.51 5.60
CA LEU A 156 4.82 16.31 4.82
C LEU A 156 4.54 14.83 4.56
N TYR A 157 5.56 14.05 4.26
CA TYR A 157 5.43 12.61 4.11
C TYR A 157 4.91 11.97 5.40
N SER A 158 5.56 12.25 6.53
CA SER A 158 5.19 11.71 7.84
C SER A 158 3.76 12.10 8.21
N SER A 159 3.39 13.38 8.00
CA SER A 159 2.03 13.88 8.23
C SER A 159 1.01 13.18 7.34
N SER A 160 1.31 12.99 6.04
CA SER A 160 0.42 12.28 5.13
C SER A 160 0.19 10.82 5.55
N LYS A 161 1.25 10.14 6.04
CA LYS A 161 1.17 8.77 6.53
C LYS A 161 0.46 8.69 7.91
N GLY A 162 0.60 9.72 8.75
CA GLY A 162 -0.22 9.90 9.96
C GLY A 162 -1.71 10.04 9.64
N ALA A 163 -2.05 10.83 8.60
CA ALA A 163 -3.42 10.94 8.11
C ALA A 163 -3.98 9.59 7.64
N VAL A 164 -3.19 8.78 6.93
CA VAL A 164 -3.57 7.43 6.50
C VAL A 164 -3.87 6.52 7.70
N THR A 165 -3.08 6.57 8.80
CA THR A 165 -3.34 5.75 9.99
C THR A 165 -4.66 6.12 10.65
N THR A 166 -4.95 7.41 10.78
CA THR A 166 -6.21 7.89 11.38
C THR A 166 -7.40 7.58 10.48
N PHE A 167 -7.26 7.78 9.17
CA PHE A 167 -8.29 7.41 8.18
C PHE A 167 -8.63 5.92 8.24
N SER A 168 -7.64 5.05 8.37
CA SER A 168 -7.84 3.60 8.49
C SER A 168 -8.69 3.24 9.71
N ARG A 169 -8.45 3.88 10.86
CA ARG A 169 -9.28 3.70 12.07
C ARG A 169 -10.72 4.19 11.87
N ALA A 170 -10.90 5.34 11.19
CA ALA A 170 -12.23 5.88 10.91
C ALA A 170 -13.01 4.92 9.98
N MET A 171 -12.38 4.47 8.90
CA MET A 171 -13.02 3.53 7.96
C MET A 171 -13.30 2.17 8.58
N ALA A 172 -12.47 1.70 9.50
CA ALA A 172 -12.76 0.46 10.23
C ALA A 172 -14.07 0.53 11.03
N LYS A 173 -14.37 1.69 11.63
CA LYS A 173 -15.63 1.94 12.33
C LYS A 173 -16.81 2.05 11.37
N GLU A 174 -16.62 2.73 10.24
CA GLU A 174 -17.66 2.99 9.25
C GLU A 174 -18.04 1.72 8.46
N LEU A 175 -17.02 0.95 8.03
CA LEU A 175 -17.21 -0.22 7.17
C LEU A 175 -17.33 -1.54 7.94
N GLY A 176 -16.97 -1.56 9.22
CA GLY A 176 -17.10 -2.73 10.09
C GLY A 176 -18.52 -3.32 10.12
N PRO A 177 -19.58 -2.51 10.24
CA PRO A 177 -20.96 -3.01 10.16
C PRO A 177 -21.31 -3.71 8.83
N LYS A 178 -20.60 -3.38 7.73
CA LYS A 178 -20.73 -4.07 6.44
C LYS A 178 -19.89 -5.36 6.37
N GLY A 179 -19.12 -5.68 7.41
CA GLY A 179 -18.21 -6.82 7.44
C GLY A 179 -16.93 -6.63 6.63
N ILE A 180 -16.55 -5.37 6.35
CA ILE A 180 -15.31 -5.00 5.67
C ILE A 180 -14.30 -4.56 6.73
N ARG A 181 -13.10 -5.17 6.71
CA ARG A 181 -12.01 -4.83 7.63
C ARG A 181 -11.09 -3.81 7.01
N VAL A 182 -10.63 -2.84 7.79
CA VAL A 182 -9.68 -1.82 7.34
C VAL A 182 -8.52 -1.75 8.31
N ASN A 183 -7.29 -1.98 7.82
CA ASN A 183 -6.07 -1.89 8.61
C ASN A 183 -5.01 -1.08 7.87
N ALA A 184 -4.08 -0.49 8.62
CA ALA A 184 -2.88 0.09 8.05
C ALA A 184 -1.67 -0.79 8.39
N VAL A 185 -0.69 -0.81 7.50
CA VAL A 185 0.64 -1.39 7.72
C VAL A 185 1.65 -0.26 7.79
N CYS A 186 2.53 -0.29 8.78
CA CYS A 186 3.53 0.73 9.04
C CYS A 186 4.95 0.14 8.88
N PRO A 187 5.50 0.05 7.64
CA PRO A 187 6.84 -0.45 7.41
C PRO A 187 7.90 0.48 8.03
N GLY A 188 8.95 -0.13 8.55
CA GLY A 188 10.19 0.55 8.92
C GLY A 188 11.13 0.72 7.71
N LEU A 189 12.42 0.48 7.92
CA LEU A 189 13.41 0.49 6.85
C LEU A 189 13.28 -0.80 6.04
N ILE A 190 12.79 -0.69 4.80
CA ILE A 190 12.62 -1.80 3.86
C ILE A 190 13.54 -1.58 2.66
N GLY A 191 14.35 -2.58 2.31
CA GLY A 191 15.27 -2.54 1.16
C GLY A 191 14.51 -2.43 -0.16
N THR A 192 14.34 -1.21 -0.65
CA THR A 192 13.59 -0.85 -1.85
C THR A 192 14.22 0.36 -2.52
N LYS A 193 13.86 0.59 -3.79
CA LYS A 193 14.29 1.78 -4.54
C LYS A 193 13.98 3.10 -3.81
N PHE A 194 12.93 3.15 -2.99
CA PHE A 194 12.66 4.31 -2.15
C PHE A 194 13.86 4.68 -1.26
N HIS A 195 14.50 3.69 -0.63
CA HIS A 195 15.67 3.95 0.21
C HIS A 195 16.95 4.15 -0.62
N ASP A 196 17.05 3.55 -1.80
CA ASP A 196 18.15 3.81 -2.73
C ASP A 196 18.16 5.29 -3.17
N ASP A 197 16.97 5.85 -3.43
CA ASP A 197 16.81 7.22 -3.90
C ASP A 197 16.93 8.27 -2.76
N PHE A 198 16.49 7.95 -1.52
CA PHE A 198 16.30 8.95 -0.46
C PHE A 198 17.10 8.71 0.82
N THR A 199 17.90 7.65 0.91
CA THR A 199 18.65 7.32 2.13
C THR A 199 20.05 6.83 1.79
N LYS A 200 21.07 7.55 2.26
CA LYS A 200 22.48 7.17 2.04
C LYS A 200 22.79 5.82 2.69
N ASP A 201 23.68 5.05 2.09
CA ASP A 201 24.03 3.69 2.53
C ASP A 201 24.53 3.65 3.97
N GLU A 202 25.30 4.66 4.41
CA GLU A 202 25.80 4.73 5.79
C GLU A 202 24.61 4.92 6.78
N ILE A 203 23.58 5.69 6.38
CA ILE A 203 22.39 5.91 7.20
C ILE A 203 21.56 4.62 7.24
N ARG A 204 21.41 3.92 6.10
CA ARG A 204 20.74 2.61 6.04
C ARG A 204 21.41 1.61 6.97
N ALA A 205 22.73 1.46 6.85
CA ALA A 205 23.53 0.59 7.70
C ALA A 205 23.38 0.94 9.20
N ALA A 206 23.41 2.23 9.54
CA ALA A 206 23.25 2.70 10.91
C ALA A 206 21.83 2.41 11.48
N VAL A 207 20.78 2.57 10.66
CA VAL A 207 19.40 2.24 11.06
C VAL A 207 19.24 0.73 11.19
N ALA A 208 19.71 -0.05 10.23
CA ALA A 208 19.70 -1.52 10.30
C ALA A 208 20.42 -2.02 11.57
N ALA A 209 21.59 -1.44 11.90
CA ALA A 209 22.34 -1.78 13.12
C ALA A 209 21.60 -1.40 14.42
N LYS A 210 20.71 -0.40 14.41
CA LYS A 210 19.86 -0.02 15.56
C LYS A 210 18.60 -0.86 15.65
N THR A 211 18.13 -1.43 14.55
CA THR A 211 16.97 -2.31 14.53
C THR A 211 17.26 -3.53 15.41
N PRO A 212 16.39 -3.93 16.35
CA PRO A 212 16.60 -5.14 17.16
C PRO A 212 16.92 -6.38 16.34
N LEU A 213 16.28 -6.56 15.17
CA LEU A 213 16.56 -7.67 14.25
C LEU A 213 17.85 -7.50 13.41
N ARG A 214 18.57 -6.35 13.56
CA ARG A 214 19.87 -6.09 12.94
C ARG A 214 19.89 -6.20 11.41
N LYS A 215 18.77 -5.92 10.75
CA LYS A 215 18.64 -5.95 9.30
C LYS A 215 17.64 -4.91 8.80
N GLU A 216 17.69 -4.64 7.50
CA GLU A 216 16.57 -4.06 6.77
C GLU A 216 15.49 -5.13 6.57
N GLY A 217 14.22 -4.73 6.52
CA GLY A 217 13.14 -5.63 6.09
C GLY A 217 13.16 -5.80 4.57
N ALA A 218 12.60 -6.91 4.10
CA ALA A 218 12.37 -7.17 2.69
C ALA A 218 10.93 -6.79 2.28
N ALA A 219 10.72 -6.46 1.01
CA ALA A 219 9.39 -6.17 0.47
C ALA A 219 8.45 -7.37 0.64
N GLU A 220 8.98 -8.58 0.55
CA GLU A 220 8.26 -9.84 0.74
C GLU A 220 7.73 -9.99 2.17
N GLU A 221 8.47 -9.53 3.19
CA GLU A 221 8.02 -9.57 4.59
C GLU A 221 6.79 -8.65 4.78
N VAL A 222 6.77 -7.49 4.11
CA VAL A 222 5.58 -6.61 4.09
C VAL A 222 4.42 -7.26 3.35
N ALA A 223 4.69 -7.92 2.22
CA ALA A 223 3.68 -8.60 1.42
C ALA A 223 3.05 -9.78 2.19
N ASP A 224 3.82 -10.52 2.98
CA ASP A 224 3.32 -11.60 3.83
C ASP A 224 2.33 -11.08 4.88
N LEU A 225 2.64 -9.96 5.54
CA LEU A 225 1.74 -9.31 6.48
C LEU A 225 0.46 -8.81 5.81
N VAL A 226 0.57 -8.19 4.62
CA VAL A 226 -0.60 -7.73 3.85
C VAL A 226 -1.48 -8.91 3.46
N ALA A 227 -0.93 -10.03 2.99
CA ALA A 227 -1.68 -11.22 2.65
C ALA A 227 -2.38 -11.84 3.87
N TYR A 228 -1.72 -11.87 5.03
CA TYR A 228 -2.33 -12.28 6.30
C TYR A 228 -3.51 -11.37 6.66
N LEU A 229 -3.32 -10.06 6.67
CA LEU A 229 -4.40 -9.10 6.98
C LEU A 229 -5.56 -9.16 5.98
N ALA A 230 -5.30 -9.51 4.73
CA ALA A 230 -6.32 -9.71 3.70
C ALA A 230 -7.10 -11.03 3.89
N SER A 231 -6.52 -12.00 4.58
CA SER A 231 -7.06 -13.36 4.71
C SER A 231 -8.16 -13.49 5.78
N PRO A 232 -8.97 -14.57 5.74
CA PRO A 232 -9.93 -14.87 6.78
C PRO A 232 -9.29 -15.10 8.16
N GLU A 233 -7.99 -15.44 8.23
CA GLU A 233 -7.27 -15.64 9.51
C GLU A 233 -7.19 -14.35 10.32
N ALA A 234 -7.28 -13.17 9.67
CA ALA A 234 -7.32 -11.86 10.31
C ALA A 234 -8.77 -11.36 10.55
N SER A 235 -9.75 -12.25 10.64
CA SER A 235 -11.20 -11.93 10.70
C SER A 235 -11.60 -11.03 11.88
N PHE A 236 -10.81 -10.98 12.93
CA PHE A 236 -11.06 -10.13 14.11
C PHE A 236 -10.08 -8.95 14.23
N ILE A 237 -9.33 -8.65 13.14
CA ILE A 237 -8.36 -7.56 13.10
C ILE A 237 -8.90 -6.46 12.18
N THR A 238 -9.31 -5.33 12.77
CA THR A 238 -9.72 -4.11 12.05
C THR A 238 -9.37 -2.87 12.87
N GLY A 239 -9.09 -1.74 12.19
CA GLY A 239 -8.71 -0.48 12.82
C GLY A 239 -7.28 -0.46 13.38
N ASN A 240 -6.50 -1.50 13.13
CA ASN A 240 -5.11 -1.58 13.58
C ASN A 240 -4.16 -0.86 12.62
N ASN A 241 -3.09 -0.31 13.22
CA ASN A 241 -1.91 0.16 12.51
C ASN A 241 -0.76 -0.77 12.88
N VAL A 242 -0.53 -1.79 12.06
CA VAL A 242 0.41 -2.88 12.35
C VAL A 242 1.82 -2.47 11.95
N ASP A 243 2.69 -2.39 12.94
CA ASP A 243 4.10 -2.08 12.70
C ASP A 243 4.84 -3.32 12.16
N ILE A 244 5.64 -3.10 11.11
CA ILE A 244 6.57 -4.08 10.55
C ILE A 244 7.92 -3.39 10.35
N ASN A 245 8.67 -3.23 11.43
CA ASN A 245 9.85 -2.37 11.51
C ASN A 245 11.05 -3.04 12.20
N GLY A 246 11.00 -4.36 12.39
CA GLY A 246 12.07 -5.11 13.03
C GLY A 246 12.32 -4.75 14.51
N GLY A 247 11.33 -4.11 15.16
CA GLY A 247 11.41 -3.66 16.54
C GLY A 247 12.01 -2.26 16.71
N LEU A 248 12.16 -1.48 15.63
CA LEU A 248 12.75 -0.13 15.69
C LEU A 248 11.86 0.86 16.47
N ALA A 249 10.54 0.64 16.46
CA ALA A 249 9.59 1.37 17.31
C ALA A 249 8.44 0.45 17.74
N PHE A 250 7.81 0.84 18.85
CA PHE A 250 6.67 0.14 19.44
C PHE A 250 5.46 1.07 19.48
N SER A 251 4.27 0.58 19.12
CA SER A 251 3.00 1.31 19.19
C SER A 251 2.26 1.06 20.50
#